data_7b83770d5bcc16efd0970f4a1d5c9740
#
_entry.id   7b83770d5bcc16efd0970f4a1d5c9740
#
_cell.length_a   1.000
_cell.length_b   1.000
_cell.length_c   1.000
_cell.angle_alpha   90.00
_cell.angle_beta   90.00
_cell.angle_gamma   90.00
#
_symmetry.space_group_name_H-M   'P 1'
#
loop_
_entity.id
_entity.type
_entity.pdbx_description
1 polymer ?
#
loop_
_entity_poly.entity_id
_entity_poly.type
_entity_poly.pdbx_seq_one_letter_code
_entity_poly.pdbx_strand_id
1 'polypeptide(L)'
;MKIAVICANGKAGQLIVKEAVNRGFDVTAVVKGENKSAAQNAIVKDLFDLTAADLADFDVVVDAFGAWTPETLNQHSTSLKHICDVLSGTDTRLLVVGGAGSLYVNAEHTACVSDGADFPEIFKPLANAMAKALRELRERNDVKWTYISPAGDFQADGCLLYTSPCPRD
;
A
#
# COMPACT_ATOMS: atom_id res chain seq x y z
N MET A 1 -1.70 -19.97 1.22
CA MET A 1 -1.62 -18.62 1.77
C MET A 1 -2.80 -17.85 1.22
N LYS A 2 -3.61 -17.28 2.11
CA LYS A 2 -4.78 -16.45 1.78
C LYS A 2 -4.39 -14.96 1.82
N ILE A 3 -4.69 -14.23 0.77
CA ILE A 3 -4.31 -12.83 0.62
C ILE A 3 -5.56 -11.98 0.36
N ALA A 4 -5.78 -10.94 1.16
CA ALA A 4 -6.74 -9.90 0.85
C ALA A 4 -6.02 -8.68 0.23
N VAL A 5 -6.55 -8.15 -0.87
CA VAL A 5 -6.02 -6.94 -1.51
C VAL A 5 -7.06 -5.83 -1.42
N ILE A 6 -6.78 -4.83 -0.60
CA ILE A 6 -7.64 -3.64 -0.42
C ILE A 6 -7.43 -2.71 -1.59
N CYS A 7 -8.52 -2.11 -2.09
CA CYS A 7 -8.57 -1.31 -3.32
C CYS A 7 -8.12 -2.09 -4.57
N ALA A 8 -8.49 -3.37 -4.66
CA ALA A 8 -8.10 -4.28 -5.72
C ALA A 8 -8.46 -3.82 -7.15
N ASN A 9 -9.44 -2.94 -7.32
CA ASN A 9 -9.81 -2.36 -8.62
C ASN A 9 -8.88 -1.23 -9.09
N GLY A 10 -7.99 -0.73 -8.22
CA GLY A 10 -6.99 0.28 -8.57
C GLY A 10 -5.91 -0.29 -9.50
N LYS A 11 -5.11 0.59 -10.15
CA LYS A 11 -4.03 0.15 -11.07
C LYS A 11 -3.06 -0.80 -10.37
N ALA A 12 -2.51 -0.42 -9.23
CA ALA A 12 -1.61 -1.27 -8.45
C ALA A 12 -2.33 -2.52 -7.92
N GLY A 13 -3.54 -2.36 -7.38
CA GLY A 13 -4.34 -3.47 -6.85
C GLY A 13 -4.59 -4.58 -7.87
N GLN A 14 -4.99 -4.24 -9.09
CA GLN A 14 -5.20 -5.22 -10.16
C GLN A 14 -3.94 -6.00 -10.52
N LEU A 15 -2.78 -5.32 -10.59
CA LEU A 15 -1.50 -5.97 -10.90
C LEU A 15 -1.07 -6.90 -9.76
N ILE A 16 -1.23 -6.47 -8.51
CA ILE A 16 -0.94 -7.28 -7.32
C ILE A 16 -1.83 -8.52 -7.30
N VAL A 17 -3.13 -8.36 -7.51
CA VAL A 17 -4.07 -9.50 -7.59
C VAL A 17 -3.66 -10.46 -8.71
N LYS A 18 -3.39 -9.94 -9.92
CA LYS A 18 -2.98 -10.75 -11.07
C LYS A 18 -1.73 -11.58 -10.76
N GLU A 19 -0.72 -10.96 -10.18
CA GLU A 19 0.54 -11.63 -9.85
C GLU A 19 0.34 -12.68 -8.73
N ALA A 20 -0.42 -12.34 -7.69
CA ALA A 20 -0.72 -13.26 -6.60
C ALA A 20 -1.50 -14.50 -7.09
N VAL A 21 -2.48 -14.31 -7.96
CA VAL A 21 -3.23 -15.41 -8.60
C VAL A 21 -2.30 -16.26 -9.48
N ASN A 22 -1.43 -15.65 -10.28
CA ASN A 22 -0.46 -16.36 -11.12
C ASN A 22 0.51 -17.23 -10.30
N ARG A 23 0.81 -16.82 -9.07
CA ARG A 23 1.63 -17.59 -8.12
C ARG A 23 0.84 -18.66 -7.37
N GLY A 24 -0.45 -18.82 -7.64
CA GLY A 24 -1.30 -19.85 -7.04
C GLY A 24 -1.74 -19.53 -5.61
N PHE A 25 -1.75 -18.26 -5.21
CA PHE A 25 -2.31 -17.85 -3.92
C PHE A 25 -3.84 -17.77 -3.98
N ASP A 26 -4.49 -17.98 -2.83
CA ASP A 26 -5.92 -17.75 -2.65
C ASP A 26 -6.13 -16.25 -2.41
N VAL A 27 -6.70 -15.55 -3.39
CA VAL A 27 -6.77 -14.09 -3.39
C VAL A 27 -8.22 -13.61 -3.31
N THR A 28 -8.49 -12.72 -2.37
CA THR A 28 -9.77 -12.02 -2.21
C THR A 28 -9.57 -10.53 -2.47
N ALA A 29 -10.35 -9.99 -3.40
CA ALA A 29 -10.40 -8.56 -3.67
C ALA A 29 -11.28 -7.84 -2.64
N VAL A 30 -10.80 -6.77 -2.03
CA VAL A 30 -11.62 -5.85 -1.22
C VAL A 30 -11.91 -4.61 -2.06
N VAL A 31 -13.18 -4.39 -2.39
CA VAL A 31 -13.62 -3.37 -3.35
C VAL A 31 -14.93 -2.71 -2.89
N LYS A 32 -15.14 -1.44 -3.29
CA LYS A 32 -16.38 -0.71 -2.97
C LYS A 32 -17.60 -1.14 -3.80
N GLY A 33 -17.37 -1.84 -4.89
CA GLY A 33 -18.42 -2.26 -5.82
C GLY A 33 -18.04 -3.54 -6.55
N GLU A 34 -18.44 -3.69 -7.80
CA GLU A 34 -18.11 -4.88 -8.60
C GLU A 34 -16.60 -5.12 -8.67
N ASN A 35 -16.19 -6.38 -8.47
CA ASN A 35 -14.80 -6.79 -8.63
C ASN A 35 -14.39 -6.78 -10.10
N LYS A 36 -13.39 -5.97 -10.44
CA LYS A 36 -12.80 -5.86 -11.79
C LYS A 36 -11.40 -6.48 -11.87
N SER A 37 -10.93 -7.11 -10.79
CA SER A 37 -9.63 -7.77 -10.73
C SER A 37 -9.75 -9.25 -11.11
N ALA A 38 -8.60 -9.95 -11.18
CA ALA A 38 -8.54 -11.38 -11.46
C ALA A 38 -8.83 -12.27 -10.23
N ALA A 39 -9.17 -11.69 -9.07
CA ALA A 39 -9.47 -12.48 -7.87
C ALA A 39 -10.78 -13.24 -8.01
N GLN A 40 -10.78 -14.51 -7.57
CA GLN A 40 -11.97 -15.38 -7.60
C GLN A 40 -13.00 -15.02 -6.52
N ASN A 41 -12.52 -14.41 -5.42
CA ASN A 41 -13.34 -14.02 -4.28
C ASN A 41 -13.32 -12.49 -4.12
N ALA A 42 -14.41 -11.93 -3.57
CA ALA A 42 -14.49 -10.51 -3.27
C ALA A 42 -15.25 -10.23 -1.96
N ILE A 43 -14.74 -9.25 -1.21
CA ILE A 43 -15.44 -8.56 -0.13
C ILE A 43 -15.86 -7.20 -0.69
N VAL A 44 -17.18 -6.99 -0.84
CA VAL A 44 -17.73 -5.74 -1.36
C VAL A 44 -18.07 -4.83 -0.18
N LYS A 45 -17.09 -4.01 0.23
CA LYS A 45 -17.21 -3.02 1.32
C LYS A 45 -16.32 -1.81 1.05
N ASP A 46 -16.69 -0.66 1.61
CA ASP A 46 -15.72 0.43 1.77
C ASP A 46 -14.61 0.00 2.75
N LEU A 47 -13.37 0.43 2.51
CA LEU A 47 -12.26 0.08 3.40
C LEU A 47 -12.50 0.57 4.84
N PHE A 48 -13.22 1.68 5.03
CA PHE A 48 -13.57 2.21 6.36
C PHE A 48 -14.66 1.41 7.08
N ASP A 49 -15.38 0.54 6.36
CA ASP A 49 -16.39 -0.38 6.93
C ASP A 49 -15.82 -1.77 7.22
N LEU A 50 -14.54 -2.01 6.94
CA LEU A 50 -13.88 -3.28 7.25
C LEU A 50 -13.80 -3.49 8.75
N THR A 51 -14.02 -4.73 9.17
CA THR A 51 -13.94 -5.17 10.56
C THR A 51 -12.90 -6.26 10.73
N ALA A 52 -12.51 -6.53 11.96
CA ALA A 52 -11.60 -7.65 12.26
C ALA A 52 -12.13 -9.00 11.74
N ALA A 53 -13.44 -9.21 11.77
CA ALA A 53 -14.07 -10.42 11.25
C ALA A 53 -13.91 -10.57 9.72
N ASP A 54 -13.91 -9.46 8.99
CA ASP A 54 -13.73 -9.48 7.53
C ASP A 54 -12.32 -9.91 7.13
N LEU A 55 -11.33 -9.68 7.97
CA LEU A 55 -9.90 -9.93 7.69
C LEU A 55 -9.28 -11.07 8.51
N ALA A 56 -10.06 -11.73 9.37
CA ALA A 56 -9.57 -12.74 10.33
C ALA A 56 -8.92 -13.98 9.67
N ASP A 57 -9.38 -14.36 8.48
CA ASP A 57 -8.95 -15.58 7.80
C ASP A 57 -7.75 -15.40 6.86
N PHE A 58 -7.19 -14.19 6.77
CA PHE A 58 -6.10 -13.88 5.84
C PHE A 58 -4.72 -13.94 6.51
N ASP A 59 -3.78 -14.58 5.83
CA ASP A 59 -2.37 -14.58 6.23
C ASP A 59 -1.71 -13.21 5.94
N VAL A 60 -2.16 -12.57 4.85
CA VAL A 60 -1.62 -11.29 4.35
C VAL A 60 -2.75 -10.38 3.91
N VAL A 61 -2.67 -9.12 4.31
CA VAL A 61 -3.48 -8.02 3.78
C VAL A 61 -2.56 -7.07 3.03
N VAL A 62 -2.89 -6.76 1.78
CA VAL A 62 -2.19 -5.76 0.97
C VAL A 62 -3.03 -4.52 0.87
N ASP A 63 -2.52 -3.39 1.36
CA ASP A 63 -3.13 -2.08 1.21
C ASP A 63 -2.59 -1.41 -0.06
N ALA A 64 -3.42 -1.37 -1.11
CA ALA A 64 -3.15 -0.67 -2.36
C ALA A 64 -4.00 0.62 -2.48
N PHE A 65 -4.34 1.24 -1.34
CA PHE A 65 -5.08 2.51 -1.31
C PHE A 65 -4.26 3.66 -1.90
N GLY A 66 -4.94 4.56 -2.60
CA GLY A 66 -4.36 5.79 -3.13
C GLY A 66 -5.40 6.91 -3.19
N ALA A 67 -5.00 8.11 -2.76
CA ALA A 67 -5.77 9.35 -2.80
C ALA A 67 -4.91 10.45 -3.43
N TRP A 68 -5.48 11.21 -4.36
CA TRP A 68 -4.71 12.08 -5.24
C TRP A 68 -5.18 13.55 -5.21
N THR A 69 -6.36 13.82 -4.68
CA THR A 69 -6.88 15.19 -4.62
C THR A 69 -6.65 15.81 -3.24
N PRO A 70 -6.45 17.14 -3.15
CA PRO A 70 -6.20 17.81 -1.88
C PRO A 70 -7.19 17.44 -0.77
N GLU A 71 -8.46 17.26 -1.11
CA GLU A 71 -9.56 16.95 -0.17
C GLU A 71 -9.45 15.53 0.38
N THR A 72 -8.76 14.64 -0.33
CA THR A 72 -8.66 13.22 0.03
C THR A 72 -7.30 12.80 0.55
N LEU A 73 -6.27 13.67 0.50
CA LEU A 73 -4.91 13.33 0.92
C LEU A 73 -4.81 12.85 2.37
N ASN A 74 -5.64 13.40 3.26
CA ASN A 74 -5.68 12.98 4.66
C ASN A 74 -6.10 11.50 4.82
N GLN A 75 -6.76 10.93 3.81
CA GLN A 75 -7.18 9.53 3.83
C GLN A 75 -6.00 8.56 3.80
N HIS A 76 -4.80 8.97 3.37
CA HIS A 76 -3.60 8.13 3.52
C HIS A 76 -3.33 7.77 4.98
N SER A 77 -3.47 8.71 5.90
CA SER A 77 -3.33 8.46 7.34
C SER A 77 -4.55 7.75 7.92
N THR A 78 -5.76 8.23 7.62
CA THR A 78 -6.97 7.70 8.26
C THR A 78 -7.32 6.29 7.82
N SER A 79 -7.11 5.94 6.54
CA SER A 79 -7.33 4.60 6.03
C SER A 79 -6.33 3.60 6.60
N LEU A 80 -5.03 3.96 6.58
CA LEU A 80 -3.98 3.12 7.10
C LEU A 80 -4.14 2.89 8.61
N LYS A 81 -4.50 3.96 9.37
CA LYS A 81 -4.84 3.82 10.78
C LYS A 81 -5.97 2.83 10.99
N HIS A 82 -7.07 2.96 10.23
CA HIS A 82 -8.22 2.05 10.34
C HIS A 82 -7.82 0.60 10.06
N ILE A 83 -7.08 0.33 8.99
CA ILE A 83 -6.59 -1.01 8.67
C ILE A 83 -5.72 -1.57 9.80
N CYS A 84 -4.82 -0.75 10.35
CA CYS A 84 -4.00 -1.14 11.49
C CYS A 84 -4.84 -1.45 12.73
N ASP A 85 -5.88 -0.66 13.01
CA ASP A 85 -6.78 -0.90 14.15
C ASP A 85 -7.55 -2.23 13.99
N VAL A 86 -7.99 -2.53 12.76
CA VAL A 86 -8.65 -3.81 12.42
C VAL A 86 -7.72 -5.00 12.58
N LEU A 87 -6.43 -4.86 12.26
CA LEU A 87 -5.43 -5.93 12.31
C LEU A 87 -4.64 -5.97 13.63
N SER A 88 -4.94 -5.07 14.57
CA SER A 88 -4.24 -4.97 15.85
C SER A 88 -4.24 -6.28 16.61
N GLY A 89 -3.06 -6.73 17.05
CA GLY A 89 -2.89 -7.95 17.83
C GLY A 89 -3.10 -9.27 17.07
N THR A 90 -3.29 -9.23 15.75
CA THR A 90 -3.42 -10.43 14.89
C THR A 90 -2.05 -10.89 14.37
N ASP A 91 -2.02 -12.11 13.84
CA ASP A 91 -0.85 -12.66 13.15
C ASP A 91 -0.77 -12.27 11.68
N THR A 92 -1.81 -11.64 11.14
CA THR A 92 -1.92 -11.20 9.75
C THR A 92 -0.84 -10.15 9.43
N ARG A 93 -0.10 -10.36 8.33
CA ARG A 93 0.89 -9.38 7.87
C ARG A 93 0.24 -8.33 6.98
N LEU A 94 0.49 -7.08 7.28
CA LEU A 94 0.09 -5.93 6.45
C LEU A 94 1.23 -5.53 5.51
N LEU A 95 0.98 -5.51 4.19
CA LEU A 95 1.86 -4.94 3.18
C LEU A 95 1.24 -3.64 2.67
N VAL A 96 1.94 -2.52 2.82
CA VAL A 96 1.45 -1.21 2.39
C VAL A 96 2.17 -0.78 1.12
N VAL A 97 1.42 -0.48 0.07
CA VAL A 97 1.97 0.14 -1.14
C VAL A 97 2.14 1.62 -0.89
N GLY A 98 3.37 2.02 -0.69
CA GLY A 98 3.76 3.38 -0.40
C GLY A 98 4.08 4.23 -1.62
N GLY A 99 4.86 5.28 -1.42
CA GLY A 99 5.31 6.20 -2.46
C GLY A 99 6.83 6.36 -2.49
N ALA A 100 7.36 6.69 -3.67
CA ALA A 100 8.79 6.90 -3.89
C ALA A 100 9.39 8.05 -3.06
N GLY A 101 8.57 9.02 -2.66
CA GLY A 101 9.03 10.13 -1.83
C GLY A 101 9.65 9.72 -0.50
N SER A 102 9.34 8.52 0.01
CA SER A 102 9.89 7.97 1.25
C SER A 102 11.20 7.18 1.08
N LEU A 103 11.71 7.03 -0.15
CA LEU A 103 13.03 6.41 -0.40
C LEU A 103 14.12 7.29 0.20
N TYR A 104 15.04 6.66 0.93
CA TYR A 104 16.21 7.36 1.47
C TYR A 104 17.23 7.65 0.38
N VAL A 105 17.86 8.81 0.45
CA VAL A 105 18.90 9.26 -0.50
C VAL A 105 20.30 9.25 0.12
N ASN A 106 20.41 8.91 1.40
CA ASN A 106 21.69 8.81 2.12
C ASN A 106 21.74 7.57 3.01
N ALA A 107 22.96 7.12 3.31
CA ALA A 107 23.21 5.92 4.12
C ALA A 107 22.72 6.04 5.58
N GLU A 108 22.69 7.26 6.11
CA GLU A 108 22.26 7.57 7.47
C GLU A 108 20.72 7.55 7.62
N HIS A 109 19.97 7.36 6.52
CA HIS A 109 18.51 7.36 6.49
C HIS A 109 17.86 8.63 7.09
N THR A 110 18.49 9.79 6.88
CA THR A 110 18.04 11.09 7.41
C THR A 110 17.38 11.98 6.39
N ALA A 111 17.55 11.70 5.09
CA ALA A 111 16.96 12.45 3.99
C ALA A 111 16.25 11.53 3.01
N CYS A 112 15.10 11.96 2.53
CA CYS A 112 14.27 11.24 1.57
C CYS A 112 14.27 11.93 0.19
N VAL A 113 13.83 11.21 -0.83
CA VAL A 113 13.65 11.77 -2.19
C VAL A 113 12.77 13.01 -2.17
N SER A 114 11.71 13.03 -1.35
CA SER A 114 10.80 14.18 -1.24
C SER A 114 11.43 15.43 -0.63
N ASP A 115 12.59 15.31 0.05
CA ASP A 115 13.31 16.45 0.65
C ASP A 115 14.23 17.15 -0.37
N GLY A 116 14.44 16.54 -1.53
CA GLY A 116 15.31 17.07 -2.58
C GLY A 116 14.80 18.37 -3.19
N ALA A 117 15.73 19.28 -3.55
CA ALA A 117 15.38 20.55 -4.18
C ALA A 117 14.70 20.36 -5.55
N ASP A 118 15.01 19.27 -6.25
CA ASP A 118 14.46 18.93 -7.56
C ASP A 118 13.14 18.15 -7.48
N PHE A 119 12.62 17.89 -6.27
CA PHE A 119 11.35 17.18 -6.12
C PHE A 119 10.20 18.05 -6.63
N PRO A 120 9.36 17.55 -7.59
CA PRO A 120 8.34 18.36 -8.22
C PRO A 120 7.32 18.91 -7.21
N GLU A 121 7.11 20.23 -7.20
CA GLU A 121 6.19 20.92 -6.26
C GLU A 121 4.77 20.34 -6.28
N ILE A 122 4.28 19.92 -7.47
CA ILE A 122 2.94 19.35 -7.63
C ILE A 122 2.73 18.06 -6.81
N PHE A 123 3.80 17.32 -6.54
CA PHE A 123 3.72 16.07 -5.78
C PHE A 123 4.02 16.25 -4.28
N LYS A 124 4.49 17.41 -3.84
CA LYS A 124 4.81 17.66 -2.42
C LYS A 124 3.63 17.43 -1.47
N PRO A 125 2.40 17.89 -1.76
CA PRO A 125 1.26 17.62 -0.87
C PRO A 125 0.99 16.12 -0.69
N LEU A 126 1.05 15.35 -1.78
CA LEU A 126 0.90 13.90 -1.75
C LEU A 126 2.03 13.22 -0.97
N ALA A 127 3.29 13.58 -1.27
CA ALA A 127 4.45 13.02 -0.59
C ALA A 127 4.41 13.30 0.92
N ASN A 128 4.01 14.50 1.33
CA ASN A 128 3.85 14.87 2.73
C ASN A 128 2.75 14.06 3.43
N ALA A 129 1.61 13.85 2.77
CA ALA A 129 0.52 13.03 3.30
C ALA A 129 0.94 11.57 3.51
N MET A 130 1.63 10.99 2.53
CA MET A 130 2.16 9.63 2.61
C MET A 130 3.29 9.51 3.64
N ALA A 131 4.18 10.49 3.73
CA ALA A 131 5.23 10.53 4.75
C ALA A 131 4.65 10.62 6.17
N LYS A 132 3.55 11.39 6.36
CA LYS A 132 2.82 11.44 7.62
C LYS A 132 2.25 10.07 7.97
N ALA A 133 1.54 9.41 7.04
CA ALA A 133 0.99 8.08 7.24
C ALA A 133 2.07 7.06 7.62
N LEU A 134 3.24 7.10 6.96
CA LEU A 134 4.37 6.24 7.29
C LEU A 134 4.94 6.51 8.69
N ARG A 135 5.04 7.79 9.12
CA ARG A 135 5.48 8.11 10.49
C ARG A 135 4.51 7.55 11.53
N GLU A 136 3.21 7.71 11.32
CA GLU A 136 2.17 7.15 12.20
C GLU A 136 2.22 5.62 12.23
N LEU A 137 2.48 4.97 11.09
CA LEU A 137 2.65 3.52 11.00
C LEU A 137 3.87 3.03 11.81
N ARG A 138 4.98 3.78 11.78
CA ARG A 138 6.21 3.43 12.53
C ARG A 138 6.02 3.44 14.05
N GLU A 139 5.01 4.12 14.56
CA GLU A 139 4.66 4.13 15.98
C GLU A 139 3.85 2.88 16.39
N ARG A 140 3.36 2.09 15.42
CA ARG A 140 2.56 0.88 15.66
C ARG A 140 3.47 -0.32 15.93
N ASN A 141 3.28 -0.92 17.11
CA ASN A 141 3.99 -2.14 17.55
C ASN A 141 3.06 -3.36 17.65
N ASP A 142 1.78 -3.17 17.37
CA ASP A 142 0.69 -4.12 17.52
C ASP A 142 0.23 -4.73 16.19
N VAL A 143 0.88 -4.36 15.07
CA VAL A 143 0.61 -4.87 13.72
C VAL A 143 1.93 -5.30 13.07
N LYS A 144 1.91 -6.45 12.39
CA LYS A 144 3.07 -6.95 11.60
C LYS A 144 3.05 -6.30 10.23
N TRP A 145 3.70 -5.17 10.05
CA TRP A 145 3.66 -4.42 8.80
C TRP A 145 4.97 -4.42 8.01
N THR A 146 4.85 -4.17 6.71
CA THR A 146 5.94 -3.84 5.79
C THR A 146 5.46 -2.75 4.86
N TYR A 147 6.20 -1.64 4.77
CA TYR A 147 5.91 -0.55 3.85
C TYR A 147 6.84 -0.64 2.64
N ILE A 148 6.27 -0.62 1.44
CA ILE A 148 6.99 -0.77 0.17
C ILE A 148 7.05 0.60 -0.50
N SER A 149 8.25 1.18 -0.59
CA SER A 149 8.50 2.43 -1.32
C SER A 149 8.86 2.08 -2.76
N PRO A 150 7.97 2.31 -3.74
CA PRO A 150 8.24 1.99 -5.14
C PRO A 150 9.25 2.95 -5.76
N ALA A 151 9.70 2.65 -6.98
CA ALA A 151 10.48 3.58 -7.81
C ALA A 151 9.68 4.84 -8.14
N GLY A 152 10.37 5.96 -8.40
CA GLY A 152 9.75 7.25 -8.74
C GLY A 152 8.90 7.19 -10.00
N ASP A 153 9.37 6.48 -11.02
CA ASP A 153 8.62 6.17 -12.23
C ASP A 153 8.07 4.73 -12.14
N PHE A 154 6.91 4.61 -11.47
CA PHE A 154 6.25 3.32 -11.23
C PHE A 154 5.28 3.01 -12.36
N GLN A 155 5.78 2.38 -13.42
CA GLN A 155 5.01 2.04 -14.62
C GLN A 155 4.40 0.65 -14.52
N ALA A 156 3.11 0.54 -14.88
CA ALA A 156 2.35 -0.70 -14.80
C ALA A 156 2.86 -1.80 -15.76
N ASP A 157 3.45 -1.41 -16.88
CA ASP A 157 4.00 -2.23 -17.94
C ASP A 157 5.55 -2.18 -18.02
N GLY A 158 6.16 -1.54 -17.00
CA GLY A 158 7.61 -1.45 -16.89
C GLY A 158 8.28 -2.78 -16.60
N CYS A 159 9.52 -2.95 -17.08
CA CYS A 159 10.35 -4.10 -16.75
C CYS A 159 10.89 -3.96 -15.31
N LEU A 160 10.83 -5.04 -14.54
CA LEU A 160 11.31 -5.08 -13.14
C LEU A 160 12.77 -4.63 -12.97
N LEU A 161 13.60 -4.79 -14.00
CA LEU A 161 15.02 -4.41 -13.96
C LEU A 161 15.29 -2.92 -14.17
N TYR A 162 14.32 -2.17 -14.71
CA TYR A 162 14.50 -0.75 -15.05
C TYR A 162 13.71 0.22 -14.18
N THR A 163 12.75 -0.27 -13.40
CA THR A 163 11.84 0.59 -12.62
C THR A 163 12.22 0.73 -11.15
N SER A 164 13.19 -0.05 -10.68
CA SER A 164 13.73 0.09 -9.32
C SER A 164 15.24 -0.08 -9.36
N PRO A 165 16.03 0.86 -8.81
CA PRO A 165 17.43 0.57 -8.57
C PRO A 165 17.50 -0.66 -7.65
N CYS A 166 18.20 -1.69 -8.11
CA CYS A 166 18.54 -2.82 -7.27
C CYS A 166 19.29 -2.26 -6.04
N PRO A 167 18.92 -2.59 -4.81
CA PRO A 167 19.77 -2.29 -3.68
C PRO A 167 21.14 -2.89 -3.98
N ARG A 168 22.15 -2.05 -4.09
CA ARG A 168 23.53 -2.54 -4.14
C ARG A 168 23.86 -3.02 -2.73
N ASP A 169 24.22 -4.28 -2.64
CA ASP A 169 24.80 -4.87 -1.44
C ASP A 169 25.95 -4.02 -0.89
#